data_ec825c40ab8ac72c84de71e6ec3cc35c
#
_entry.id   ec825c40ab8ac72c84de71e6ec3cc35c
#
_cell.length_a   1.000
_cell.length_b   1.000
_cell.length_c   1.000
_cell.angle_alpha   90.00
_cell.angle_beta   90.00
_cell.angle_gamma   90.00
#
_symmetry.space_group_name_H-M   'P 1'
#
loop_
_entity.id
_entity.type
_entity.pdbx_description
1 polymer ?
#
loop_
_entity_poly.entity_id
_entity_poly.type
_entity_poly.pdbx_seq_one_letter_code
_entity_poly.pdbx_strand_id
1 'polypeptide(L)'
;MTFFPALLVIPIAYLAVVVTLLAKRSPRGVGISVLFCVLAAGTAYWSITQSRSSTAGIGFIGLPLIGALGGFLGLAFGRWRASIEPAGSVAAFIGLAGAALLIAFNIREGTRTMGKNQVRDEKQVAISAEIARDRALVAAGLGQNENRQRAYMDSSIRARMSDRAFLIAALENDSVSPGILDTLASSNDLGVALQAVRNPSTSGATLTRVYRTHSYPDYFFQAIAGNPHTPPEIIRELYTRPRTITGLDIWFAGNPATPRDILDRISKTSKEAFVINALLQNPVLDCALLKHAARNYKPATGDPGDYTAARIEELRPTLCSKEPRA
;
A
#
# COMPACT_ATOMS: atom_id res chain seq x y z
N MET A 1 -6.33 1.86 23.15
CA MET A 1 -4.94 1.37 23.37
C MET A 1 -4.82 0.11 24.25
N THR A 2 -5.88 -0.63 24.50
CA THR A 2 -5.90 -1.79 25.44
C THR A 2 -5.78 -3.17 24.76
N PHE A 3 -5.71 -3.25 23.44
CA PHE A 3 -5.61 -4.53 22.70
C PHE A 3 -4.18 -5.08 22.54
N PHE A 4 -3.16 -4.26 22.73
CA PHE A 4 -1.75 -4.63 22.52
C PHE A 4 -1.23 -5.71 23.48
N PRO A 5 -1.55 -5.71 24.80
CA PRO A 5 -1.04 -6.74 25.71
C PRO A 5 -1.61 -8.12 25.43
N ALA A 6 -2.86 -8.24 24.99
CA ALA A 6 -3.47 -9.55 24.70
C ALA A 6 -2.81 -10.27 23.52
N LEU A 7 -2.31 -9.53 22.52
CA LEU A 7 -1.60 -10.07 21.34
C LEU A 7 -0.30 -10.80 21.72
N LEU A 8 0.36 -10.42 22.80
CA LEU A 8 1.61 -11.03 23.26
C LEU A 8 1.38 -12.02 24.42
N VAL A 9 0.48 -11.73 25.34
CA VAL A 9 0.23 -12.58 26.54
C VAL A 9 -0.27 -13.96 26.15
N ILE A 10 -1.19 -14.07 25.20
CA ILE A 10 -1.76 -15.37 24.81
C ILE A 10 -0.74 -16.28 24.11
N PRO A 11 0.06 -15.83 23.11
CA PRO A 11 1.14 -16.63 22.54
C PRO A 11 2.21 -17.03 23.54
N ILE A 12 2.60 -16.15 24.47
CA ILE A 12 3.58 -16.43 25.51
C ILE A 12 3.02 -17.49 26.48
N ALA A 13 1.78 -17.35 26.92
CA ALA A 13 1.11 -18.34 27.78
C ALA A 13 1.03 -19.71 27.06
N TYR A 14 0.70 -19.74 25.77
CA TYR A 14 0.69 -20.96 24.98
C TYR A 14 2.08 -21.61 24.95
N LEU A 15 3.13 -20.83 24.66
CA LEU A 15 4.50 -21.32 24.61
C LEU A 15 4.93 -21.91 25.97
N ALA A 16 4.61 -21.25 27.09
CA ALA A 16 4.88 -21.73 28.45
C ALA A 16 4.19 -23.07 28.73
N VAL A 17 2.94 -23.24 28.31
CA VAL A 17 2.21 -24.50 28.43
C VAL A 17 2.84 -25.61 27.61
N VAL A 18 3.25 -25.33 26.33
CA VAL A 18 3.93 -26.30 25.48
C VAL A 18 5.24 -26.74 26.09
N VAL A 19 6.06 -25.81 26.59
CA VAL A 19 7.34 -26.11 27.25
C VAL A 19 7.12 -26.99 28.51
N THR A 20 6.09 -26.67 29.31
CA THR A 20 5.73 -27.45 30.50
C THR A 20 5.30 -28.89 30.15
N LEU A 21 4.55 -29.07 29.06
CA LEU A 21 4.11 -30.38 28.59
C LEU A 21 5.27 -31.20 28.03
N LEU A 22 6.22 -30.56 27.33
CA LEU A 22 7.47 -31.20 26.87
C LEU A 22 8.28 -31.68 28.07
N ALA A 23 8.44 -30.85 29.10
CA ALA A 23 9.15 -31.22 30.34
C ALA A 23 8.49 -32.42 31.06
N LYS A 24 7.17 -32.55 30.99
CA LYS A 24 6.41 -33.69 31.53
C LYS A 24 6.36 -34.93 30.63
N ARG A 25 7.16 -34.98 29.55
CA ARG A 25 7.26 -36.09 28.61
C ARG A 25 5.92 -36.53 27.99
N SER A 26 5.06 -35.59 27.63
CA SER A 26 3.78 -35.84 26.93
C SER A 26 3.87 -35.48 25.42
N PRO A 27 4.63 -36.24 24.60
CA PRO A 27 4.93 -35.83 23.22
C PRO A 27 3.68 -35.86 22.33
N ARG A 28 2.70 -36.74 22.61
CA ARG A 28 1.46 -36.85 21.79
C ARG A 28 0.58 -35.62 21.93
N GLY A 29 0.39 -35.10 23.17
CA GLY A 29 -0.40 -33.88 23.40
C GLY A 29 0.22 -32.65 22.78
N VAL A 30 1.56 -32.53 22.82
CA VAL A 30 2.30 -31.46 22.20
C VAL A 30 2.18 -31.52 20.68
N GLY A 31 2.35 -32.72 20.09
CA GLY A 31 2.24 -32.89 18.63
C GLY A 31 0.87 -32.46 18.06
N ILE A 32 -0.21 -32.85 18.73
CA ILE A 32 -1.57 -32.44 18.33
C ILE A 32 -1.75 -30.93 18.48
N SER A 33 -1.28 -30.34 19.57
CA SER A 33 -1.36 -28.89 19.81
C SER A 33 -0.63 -28.10 18.75
N VAL A 34 0.61 -28.50 18.42
CA VAL A 34 1.41 -27.85 17.37
C VAL A 34 0.75 -27.97 16.01
N LEU A 35 0.18 -29.13 15.67
CA LEU A 35 -0.55 -29.32 14.42
C LEU A 35 -1.71 -28.33 14.29
N PHE A 36 -2.53 -28.18 15.31
CA PHE A 36 -3.65 -27.23 15.32
C PHE A 36 -3.17 -25.78 15.26
N CYS A 37 -2.06 -25.45 15.92
CA CYS A 37 -1.43 -24.14 15.85
C CYS A 37 -1.02 -23.81 14.40
N VAL A 38 -0.33 -24.75 13.73
CA VAL A 38 0.13 -24.56 12.34
C VAL A 38 -1.03 -24.48 11.37
N LEU A 39 -2.06 -25.32 11.52
CA LEU A 39 -3.25 -25.27 10.65
C LEU A 39 -4.01 -23.94 10.83
N ALA A 40 -4.23 -23.49 12.07
CA ALA A 40 -4.93 -22.23 12.32
C ALA A 40 -4.13 -21.02 11.79
N ALA A 41 -2.83 -20.95 12.07
CA ALA A 41 -1.97 -19.88 11.57
C ALA A 41 -1.82 -19.92 10.04
N GLY A 42 -1.64 -21.11 9.46
CA GLY A 42 -1.49 -21.28 8.03
C GLY A 42 -2.73 -20.88 7.23
N THR A 43 -3.92 -21.28 7.69
CA THR A 43 -5.18 -20.89 7.04
C THR A 43 -5.48 -19.40 7.20
N ALA A 44 -5.14 -18.80 8.34
CA ALA A 44 -5.24 -17.36 8.56
C ALA A 44 -4.24 -16.59 7.67
N TYR A 45 -3.00 -17.04 7.60
CA TYR A 45 -1.98 -16.47 6.69
C TYR A 45 -2.47 -16.50 5.26
N TRP A 46 -2.95 -17.66 4.76
CA TRP A 46 -3.48 -17.77 3.42
C TRP A 46 -4.66 -16.81 3.17
N SER A 47 -5.62 -16.71 4.11
CA SER A 47 -6.76 -15.79 4.00
C SER A 47 -6.31 -14.32 3.93
N ILE A 48 -5.30 -13.93 4.74
CA ILE A 48 -4.75 -12.56 4.74
C ILE A 48 -4.04 -12.25 3.42
N THR A 49 -3.28 -13.20 2.86
CA THR A 49 -2.56 -12.99 1.59
C THR A 49 -3.50 -12.83 0.40
N GLN A 50 -4.73 -13.33 0.46
CA GLN A 50 -5.74 -13.07 -0.55
C GLN A 50 -6.33 -11.64 -0.45
N SER A 51 -6.15 -10.96 0.68
CA SER A 51 -6.65 -9.59 0.86
C SER A 51 -5.68 -8.57 0.25
N ARG A 52 -6.17 -7.79 -0.71
CA ARG A 52 -5.44 -6.64 -1.28
C ARG A 52 -5.76 -5.33 -0.55
N SER A 53 -6.32 -5.42 0.65
CA SER A 53 -6.61 -4.26 1.49
C SER A 53 -5.32 -3.69 2.08
N SER A 54 -5.23 -2.37 2.18
CA SER A 54 -4.15 -1.68 2.90
C SER A 54 -4.05 -2.10 4.38
N THR A 55 -5.12 -2.65 4.95
CA THR A 55 -5.18 -3.18 6.31
C THR A 55 -4.73 -4.64 6.42
N ALA A 56 -4.42 -5.32 5.31
CA ALA A 56 -3.95 -6.71 5.32
C ALA A 56 -2.69 -6.88 6.19
N GLY A 57 -1.79 -5.88 6.19
CA GLY A 57 -0.62 -5.85 7.06
C GLY A 57 -0.93 -5.94 8.55
N ILE A 58 -2.06 -5.37 9.00
CA ILE A 58 -2.53 -5.46 10.39
C ILE A 58 -2.95 -6.90 10.73
N GLY A 59 -3.48 -7.63 9.75
CA GLY A 59 -3.85 -9.05 9.90
C GLY A 59 -2.67 -9.94 10.29
N PHE A 60 -1.46 -9.66 9.78
CA PHE A 60 -0.25 -10.42 10.12
C PHE A 60 0.13 -10.30 11.59
N ILE A 61 -0.17 -9.18 12.25
CA ILE A 61 0.07 -8.98 13.70
C ILE A 61 -0.78 -9.94 14.53
N GLY A 62 -1.97 -10.33 14.04
CA GLY A 62 -2.86 -11.28 14.68
C GLY A 62 -2.49 -12.76 14.52
N LEU A 63 -1.59 -13.13 13.59
CA LEU A 63 -1.24 -14.53 13.32
C LEU A 63 -0.75 -15.31 14.54
N PRO A 64 0.16 -14.79 15.39
CA PRO A 64 0.59 -15.48 16.59
C PRO A 64 -0.55 -15.78 17.55
N LEU A 65 -1.51 -14.86 17.67
CA LEU A 65 -2.71 -15.03 18.50
C LEU A 65 -3.61 -16.16 17.97
N ILE A 66 -3.88 -16.15 16.66
CA ILE A 66 -4.72 -17.16 15.99
C ILE A 66 -4.06 -18.55 16.12
N GLY A 67 -2.75 -18.62 15.88
CA GLY A 67 -1.97 -19.85 16.04
C GLY A 67 -2.02 -20.39 17.47
N ALA A 68 -1.82 -19.53 18.47
CA ALA A 68 -1.89 -19.91 19.89
C ALA A 68 -3.29 -20.40 20.29
N LEU A 69 -4.35 -19.74 19.83
CA LEU A 69 -5.73 -20.19 20.06
C LEU A 69 -5.97 -21.58 19.46
N GLY A 70 -5.55 -21.81 18.21
CA GLY A 70 -5.59 -23.12 17.59
C GLY A 70 -4.83 -24.17 18.38
N GLY A 71 -3.62 -23.82 18.87
CA GLY A 71 -2.81 -24.69 19.73
C GLY A 71 -3.47 -25.06 21.06
N PHE A 72 -4.12 -24.12 21.75
CA PHE A 72 -4.89 -24.40 22.97
C PHE A 72 -6.07 -25.32 22.70
N LEU A 73 -6.77 -25.16 21.58
CA LEU A 73 -7.83 -26.08 21.16
C LEU A 73 -7.29 -27.49 20.92
N GLY A 74 -6.11 -27.61 20.31
CA GLY A 74 -5.41 -28.88 20.11
C GLY A 74 -5.00 -29.55 21.43
N LEU A 75 -4.58 -28.76 22.43
CA LEU A 75 -4.30 -29.28 23.80
C LEU A 75 -5.56 -29.83 24.47
N ALA A 76 -6.67 -29.10 24.35
CA ALA A 76 -7.97 -29.59 24.90
C ALA A 76 -8.36 -30.93 24.25
N PHE A 77 -8.21 -31.06 22.92
CA PHE A 77 -8.44 -32.29 22.18
C PHE A 77 -7.50 -33.42 22.59
N GLY A 78 -6.20 -33.16 22.74
CA GLY A 78 -5.20 -34.13 23.16
C GLY A 78 -5.49 -34.69 24.59
N ARG A 79 -5.97 -33.82 25.47
CA ARG A 79 -6.33 -34.20 26.85
C ARG A 79 -7.59 -35.07 26.92
N TRP A 80 -8.58 -34.80 26.08
CA TRP A 80 -9.78 -35.59 25.94
C TRP A 80 -9.50 -37.02 25.55
N ARG A 81 -8.61 -37.25 24.56
CA ARG A 81 -8.27 -38.59 24.08
C ARG A 81 -7.52 -39.42 25.14
N ALA A 82 -6.99 -38.77 26.19
CA ALA A 82 -6.24 -39.41 27.26
C ALA A 82 -7.07 -39.66 28.52
N SER A 83 -8.24 -39.01 28.69
CA SER A 83 -9.10 -39.13 29.87
C SER A 83 -10.41 -39.83 29.49
N ILE A 84 -10.72 -40.94 30.21
CA ILE A 84 -11.97 -41.73 30.06
C ILE A 84 -13.13 -41.05 30.81
N GLU A 85 -12.94 -39.86 31.41
CA GLU A 85 -13.98 -39.18 32.19
C GLU A 85 -14.94 -38.33 31.33
N PRO A 86 -16.28 -38.42 31.57
CA PRO A 86 -17.31 -37.77 30.74
C PRO A 86 -17.21 -36.22 30.69
N ALA A 87 -16.71 -35.59 31.75
CA ALA A 87 -16.52 -34.14 31.76
C ALA A 87 -15.39 -33.66 30.85
N GLY A 88 -14.35 -34.47 30.60
CA GLY A 88 -13.29 -34.21 29.65
C GLY A 88 -13.74 -34.30 28.19
N SER A 89 -14.79 -35.11 27.92
CA SER A 89 -15.31 -35.30 26.55
C SER A 89 -16.02 -34.08 26.00
N VAL A 90 -16.76 -33.35 26.82
CA VAL A 90 -17.50 -32.15 26.40
C VAL A 90 -16.53 -31.00 26.06
N ALA A 91 -15.54 -30.74 26.92
CA ALA A 91 -14.55 -29.68 26.69
C ALA A 91 -13.72 -29.92 25.43
N ALA A 92 -13.42 -31.17 25.12
CA ALA A 92 -12.69 -31.56 23.95
C ALA A 92 -13.49 -31.48 22.64
N PHE A 93 -14.76 -31.87 22.72
CA PHE A 93 -15.70 -31.71 21.62
C PHE A 93 -15.88 -30.23 21.26
N ILE A 94 -16.04 -29.37 22.28
CA ILE A 94 -16.10 -27.90 22.09
C ILE A 94 -14.79 -27.40 21.48
N GLY A 95 -13.64 -27.85 21.94
CA GLY A 95 -12.32 -27.48 21.39
C GLY A 95 -12.15 -27.87 19.92
N LEU A 96 -12.53 -29.11 19.59
CA LEU A 96 -12.46 -29.61 18.21
C LEU A 96 -13.42 -28.85 17.29
N ALA A 97 -14.66 -28.66 17.72
CA ALA A 97 -15.67 -27.92 16.99
C ALA A 97 -15.23 -26.46 16.75
N GLY A 98 -14.69 -25.82 17.79
CA GLY A 98 -14.17 -24.46 17.70
C GLY A 98 -12.99 -24.34 16.72
N ALA A 99 -12.04 -25.28 16.76
CA ALA A 99 -10.92 -25.31 15.81
C ALA A 99 -11.39 -25.54 14.36
N ALA A 100 -12.30 -26.49 14.16
CA ALA A 100 -12.86 -26.76 12.84
C ALA A 100 -13.62 -25.57 12.27
N LEU A 101 -14.41 -24.87 13.12
CA LEU A 101 -15.12 -23.65 12.73
C LEU A 101 -14.14 -22.51 12.38
N LEU A 102 -13.08 -22.32 13.16
CA LEU A 102 -12.07 -21.30 12.88
C LEU A 102 -11.35 -21.56 11.55
N ILE A 103 -10.94 -22.79 11.32
CA ILE A 103 -10.30 -23.20 10.06
C ILE A 103 -11.27 -23.03 8.87
N ALA A 104 -12.50 -23.51 9.00
CA ALA A 104 -13.53 -23.40 7.97
C ALA A 104 -13.85 -21.92 7.66
N PHE A 105 -13.94 -21.06 8.69
CA PHE A 105 -14.15 -19.63 8.52
C PHE A 105 -13.00 -18.98 7.73
N ASN A 106 -11.74 -19.24 8.10
CA ASN A 106 -10.58 -18.69 7.40
C ASN A 106 -10.51 -19.14 5.94
N ILE A 107 -10.80 -20.43 5.66
CA ILE A 107 -10.85 -20.96 4.29
C ILE A 107 -11.98 -20.28 3.50
N ARG A 108 -13.18 -20.16 4.07
CA ARG A 108 -14.32 -19.51 3.43
C ARG A 108 -14.03 -18.04 3.08
N GLU A 109 -13.48 -17.28 4.02
CA GLU A 109 -13.16 -15.86 3.77
C GLU A 109 -12.02 -15.72 2.76
N GLY A 110 -11.00 -16.58 2.80
CA GLY A 110 -9.93 -16.60 1.81
C GLY A 110 -10.44 -16.89 0.40
N THR A 111 -11.28 -17.93 0.24
CA THR A 111 -11.86 -18.28 -1.08
C THR A 111 -12.80 -17.19 -1.60
N ARG A 112 -13.63 -16.61 -0.72
CA ARG A 112 -14.51 -15.50 -1.08
C ARG A 112 -13.73 -14.27 -1.56
N THR A 113 -12.64 -13.94 -0.88
CA THR A 113 -11.79 -12.81 -1.24
C THR A 113 -11.03 -13.06 -2.54
N MET A 114 -10.53 -14.29 -2.73
CA MET A 114 -9.88 -14.73 -3.99
C MET A 114 -10.84 -14.60 -5.17
N GLY A 115 -12.08 -15.10 -5.06
CA GLY A 115 -13.07 -14.97 -6.11
C GLY A 115 -13.39 -13.53 -6.47
N LYS A 116 -13.54 -12.64 -5.46
CA LYS A 116 -13.76 -11.21 -5.71
C LYS A 116 -12.58 -10.54 -6.41
N ASN A 117 -11.35 -10.91 -6.03
CA ASN A 117 -10.14 -10.37 -6.66
C ASN A 117 -10.03 -10.86 -8.10
N GLN A 118 -10.29 -12.12 -8.37
CA GLN A 118 -10.26 -12.68 -9.73
C GLN A 118 -11.24 -11.95 -10.65
N VAL A 119 -12.51 -11.81 -10.25
CA VAL A 119 -13.52 -11.09 -11.05
C VAL A 119 -13.11 -9.64 -11.29
N ARG A 120 -12.51 -8.98 -10.29
CA ARG A 120 -12.02 -7.61 -10.43
C ARG A 120 -10.85 -7.53 -11.39
N ASP A 121 -9.90 -8.47 -11.30
CA ASP A 121 -8.73 -8.51 -12.18
C ASP A 121 -9.14 -8.81 -13.63
N GLU A 122 -10.07 -9.74 -13.87
CA GLU A 122 -10.62 -10.02 -15.21
C GLU A 122 -11.30 -8.78 -15.81
N LYS A 123 -12.11 -8.07 -15.02
CA LYS A 123 -12.72 -6.81 -15.45
C LYS A 123 -11.66 -5.74 -15.77
N GLN A 124 -10.65 -5.60 -14.92
CA GLN A 124 -9.58 -4.63 -15.13
C GLN A 124 -8.78 -4.93 -16.38
N VAL A 125 -8.45 -6.22 -16.63
CA VAL A 125 -7.76 -6.67 -17.84
C VAL A 125 -8.63 -6.40 -19.08
N ALA A 126 -9.93 -6.70 -19.03
CA ALA A 126 -10.85 -6.44 -20.15
C ALA A 126 -10.93 -4.94 -20.48
N ILE A 127 -11.06 -4.08 -19.47
CA ILE A 127 -11.11 -2.63 -19.64
C ILE A 127 -9.78 -2.11 -20.19
N SER A 128 -8.65 -2.58 -19.65
CA SER A 128 -7.33 -2.18 -20.14
C SER A 128 -7.11 -2.60 -21.59
N ALA A 129 -7.58 -3.78 -21.99
CA ALA A 129 -7.53 -4.26 -23.37
C ALA A 129 -8.43 -3.42 -24.31
N GLU A 130 -9.62 -3.01 -23.83
CA GLU A 130 -10.51 -2.12 -24.58
C GLU A 130 -9.86 -0.75 -24.80
N ILE A 131 -9.29 -0.14 -23.74
CA ILE A 131 -8.57 1.13 -23.84
C ILE A 131 -7.34 1.01 -24.76
N ALA A 132 -6.59 -0.09 -24.68
CA ALA A 132 -5.45 -0.34 -25.58
C ALA A 132 -5.90 -0.47 -27.04
N ARG A 133 -7.04 -1.13 -27.30
CA ARG A 133 -7.64 -1.22 -28.63
C ARG A 133 -8.07 0.15 -29.12
N ASP A 134 -8.72 0.94 -28.30
CA ASP A 134 -9.16 2.28 -28.61
C ASP A 134 -7.97 3.20 -28.92
N ARG A 135 -6.89 3.10 -28.13
CA ARG A 135 -5.61 3.80 -28.39
C ARG A 135 -5.01 3.40 -29.76
N ALA A 136 -5.00 2.09 -30.05
CA ALA A 136 -4.46 1.60 -31.34
C ALA A 136 -5.29 2.08 -32.52
N LEU A 137 -6.62 2.11 -32.42
CA LEU A 137 -7.53 2.66 -33.45
C LEU A 137 -7.31 4.15 -33.64
N VAL A 138 -7.17 4.90 -32.54
CA VAL A 138 -6.86 6.34 -32.56
C VAL A 138 -5.50 6.58 -33.21
N ALA A 139 -4.47 5.82 -32.85
CA ALA A 139 -3.13 5.95 -33.42
C ALA A 139 -3.11 5.62 -34.93
N ALA A 140 -3.84 4.57 -35.35
CA ALA A 140 -3.95 4.14 -36.73
C ALA A 140 -4.78 5.10 -37.63
N GLY A 141 -5.86 5.68 -37.04
CA GLY A 141 -6.82 6.49 -37.82
C GLY A 141 -6.59 8.00 -37.74
N LEU A 142 -5.93 8.50 -36.69
CA LEU A 142 -5.81 9.94 -36.43
C LEU A 142 -4.36 10.46 -36.54
N GLY A 143 -3.38 9.58 -36.72
CA GLY A 143 -1.97 9.95 -36.70
C GLY A 143 -1.52 10.48 -35.35
N GLN A 144 -0.39 11.17 -35.27
CA GLN A 144 0.16 11.74 -34.02
C GLN A 144 -0.52 13.05 -33.57
N ASN A 145 -1.78 13.28 -33.95
CA ASN A 145 -2.47 14.51 -33.57
C ASN A 145 -3.04 14.40 -32.18
N GLU A 146 -2.30 14.88 -31.18
CA GLU A 146 -2.68 14.87 -29.76
C GLU A 146 -4.06 15.47 -29.48
N ASN A 147 -4.46 16.50 -30.20
CA ASN A 147 -5.77 17.13 -30.03
C ASN A 147 -6.92 16.19 -30.41
N ARG A 148 -6.74 15.39 -31.45
CA ARG A 148 -7.76 14.40 -31.86
C ARG A 148 -7.81 13.22 -30.91
N GLN A 149 -6.65 12.76 -30.41
CA GLN A 149 -6.58 11.70 -29.39
C GLN A 149 -7.28 12.16 -28.10
N ARG A 150 -7.03 13.40 -27.68
CA ARG A 150 -7.67 14.02 -26.53
C ARG A 150 -9.20 14.13 -26.70
N ALA A 151 -9.66 14.63 -27.83
CA ALA A 151 -11.08 14.75 -28.13
C ALA A 151 -11.79 13.38 -28.15
N TYR A 152 -11.17 12.36 -28.68
CA TYR A 152 -11.69 10.99 -28.67
C TYR A 152 -11.76 10.45 -27.24
N MET A 153 -10.73 10.58 -26.43
CA MET A 153 -10.71 10.14 -25.05
C MET A 153 -11.79 10.85 -24.23
N ASP A 154 -11.93 12.17 -24.40
CA ASP A 154 -12.95 12.96 -23.72
C ASP A 154 -14.37 12.52 -24.11
N SER A 155 -14.61 12.19 -25.37
CA SER A 155 -15.90 11.70 -25.83
C SER A 155 -16.22 10.31 -25.24
N SER A 156 -15.24 9.43 -25.17
CA SER A 156 -15.36 8.10 -24.59
C SER A 156 -15.65 8.16 -23.09
N ILE A 157 -14.99 9.07 -22.35
CA ILE A 157 -15.25 9.31 -20.92
C ILE A 157 -16.67 9.85 -20.72
N ARG A 158 -17.10 10.86 -21.51
CA ARG A 158 -18.47 11.41 -21.39
C ARG A 158 -19.54 10.38 -21.66
N ALA A 159 -19.33 9.47 -22.59
CA ALA A 159 -20.28 8.40 -22.91
C ALA A 159 -20.40 7.35 -21.79
N ARG A 160 -19.40 7.25 -20.90
CA ARG A 160 -19.29 6.22 -19.86
C ARG A 160 -19.12 6.81 -18.45
N MET A 161 -19.71 7.97 -18.17
CA MET A 161 -19.59 8.65 -16.87
C MET A 161 -20.09 7.82 -15.67
N SER A 162 -20.96 6.83 -15.90
CA SER A 162 -21.44 5.91 -14.86
C SER A 162 -20.56 4.66 -14.68
N ASP A 163 -19.63 4.40 -15.59
CA ASP A 163 -18.74 3.22 -15.49
C ASP A 163 -17.48 3.60 -14.70
N ARG A 164 -17.54 3.37 -13.38
CA ARG A 164 -16.45 3.66 -12.46
C ARG A 164 -15.13 2.98 -12.87
N ALA A 165 -15.20 1.71 -13.30
CA ALA A 165 -14.00 0.95 -13.63
C ALA A 165 -13.32 1.52 -14.89
N PHE A 166 -14.12 1.85 -15.89
CA PHE A 166 -13.63 2.53 -17.10
C PHE A 166 -13.02 3.90 -16.78
N LEU A 167 -13.71 4.71 -15.95
CA LEU A 167 -13.20 6.04 -15.57
C LEU A 167 -11.84 5.96 -14.89
N ILE A 168 -11.66 5.07 -13.91
CA ILE A 168 -10.38 4.90 -13.22
C ILE A 168 -9.27 4.54 -14.21
N ALA A 169 -9.51 3.59 -15.12
CA ALA A 169 -8.51 3.17 -16.10
C ALA A 169 -8.23 4.25 -17.16
N ALA A 170 -9.28 4.99 -17.61
CA ALA A 170 -9.13 6.08 -18.57
C ALA A 170 -8.34 7.26 -17.98
N LEU A 171 -8.50 7.54 -16.67
CA LEU A 171 -7.80 8.62 -15.97
C LEU A 171 -6.31 8.35 -15.74
N GLU A 172 -5.81 7.14 -15.99
CA GLU A 172 -4.36 6.84 -16.05
C GLU A 172 -3.73 7.34 -17.34
N ASN A 173 -4.53 7.86 -18.29
CA ASN A 173 -4.05 8.37 -19.57
C ASN A 173 -3.82 9.88 -19.52
N ASP A 174 -2.62 10.32 -19.90
CA ASP A 174 -2.24 11.75 -19.93
C ASP A 174 -2.98 12.55 -21.00
N SER A 175 -3.65 11.87 -21.95
CA SER A 175 -4.41 12.53 -23.03
C SER A 175 -5.82 12.99 -22.62
N VAL A 176 -6.21 12.88 -21.34
CA VAL A 176 -7.50 13.41 -20.83
C VAL A 176 -7.41 14.93 -20.72
N SER A 177 -8.46 15.62 -21.19
CA SER A 177 -8.45 17.09 -21.13
C SER A 177 -8.59 17.64 -19.71
N PRO A 178 -7.99 18.81 -19.41
CA PRO A 178 -8.13 19.46 -18.11
C PRO A 178 -9.58 19.70 -17.71
N GLY A 179 -10.51 19.97 -18.66
CA GLY A 179 -11.93 20.17 -18.37
C GLY A 179 -12.65 18.92 -17.89
N ILE A 180 -12.32 17.75 -18.43
CA ILE A 180 -12.83 16.45 -17.95
C ILE A 180 -12.24 16.16 -16.56
N LEU A 181 -10.93 16.38 -16.38
CA LEU A 181 -10.25 16.19 -15.12
C LEU A 181 -10.83 17.09 -14.02
N ASP A 182 -11.16 18.34 -14.36
CA ASP A 182 -11.82 19.28 -13.42
C ASP A 182 -13.18 18.78 -12.96
N THR A 183 -13.97 18.25 -13.89
CA THR A 183 -15.28 17.66 -13.59
C THR A 183 -15.14 16.43 -12.69
N LEU A 184 -14.24 15.50 -13.06
CA LEU A 184 -14.06 14.23 -12.36
C LEU A 184 -13.37 14.38 -11.00
N ALA A 185 -12.51 15.39 -10.83
CA ALA A 185 -11.92 15.74 -9.53
C ALA A 185 -12.97 16.19 -8.50
N SER A 186 -14.18 16.57 -8.95
CA SER A 186 -15.32 16.91 -8.10
C SER A 186 -16.32 15.76 -7.95
N SER A 187 -16.00 14.56 -8.42
CA SER A 187 -16.87 13.39 -8.33
C SER A 187 -17.14 12.98 -6.88
N ASN A 188 -18.38 12.55 -6.61
CA ASN A 188 -18.74 11.92 -5.34
C ASN A 188 -18.05 10.55 -5.14
N ASP A 189 -17.59 9.89 -6.21
CA ASP A 189 -16.75 8.72 -6.11
C ASP A 189 -15.30 9.14 -5.83
N LEU A 190 -14.88 8.95 -4.56
CA LEU A 190 -13.54 9.33 -4.11
C LEU A 190 -12.42 8.64 -4.90
N GLY A 191 -12.63 7.46 -5.45
CA GLY A 191 -11.64 6.76 -6.28
C GLY A 191 -11.44 7.45 -7.63
N VAL A 192 -12.53 7.86 -8.27
CA VAL A 192 -12.51 8.62 -9.53
C VAL A 192 -11.89 10.01 -9.29
N ALA A 193 -12.35 10.72 -8.24
CA ALA A 193 -11.81 12.03 -7.89
C ALA A 193 -10.30 11.98 -7.60
N LEU A 194 -9.83 10.98 -6.84
CA LEU A 194 -8.43 10.80 -6.54
C LEU A 194 -7.59 10.56 -7.80
N GLN A 195 -8.09 9.72 -8.72
CA GLN A 195 -7.39 9.42 -9.97
C GLN A 195 -7.31 10.66 -10.88
N ALA A 196 -8.38 11.46 -10.92
CA ALA A 196 -8.36 12.74 -11.62
C ALA A 196 -7.31 13.69 -11.01
N VAL A 197 -7.21 13.78 -9.69
CA VAL A 197 -6.19 14.61 -9.00
C VAL A 197 -4.77 14.11 -9.27
N ARG A 198 -4.56 12.80 -9.39
CA ARG A 198 -3.25 12.19 -9.70
C ARG A 198 -2.82 12.38 -11.14
N ASN A 199 -3.75 12.60 -12.05
CA ASN A 199 -3.43 12.72 -13.47
C ASN A 199 -2.49 13.92 -13.70
N PRO A 200 -1.35 13.74 -14.40
CA PRO A 200 -0.39 14.82 -14.63
C PRO A 200 -0.94 15.95 -15.50
N SER A 201 -2.02 15.74 -16.26
CA SER A 201 -2.69 16.78 -17.05
C SER A 201 -3.70 17.61 -16.23
N THR A 202 -3.87 17.33 -14.93
CA THR A 202 -4.77 18.11 -14.07
C THR A 202 -4.23 19.49 -13.81
N SER A 203 -5.07 20.50 -14.03
CA SER A 203 -4.64 21.90 -13.88
C SER A 203 -4.36 22.30 -12.43
N GLY A 204 -3.43 23.25 -12.25
CA GLY A 204 -3.16 23.82 -10.92
C GLY A 204 -4.39 24.47 -10.29
N ALA A 205 -5.30 25.03 -11.10
CA ALA A 205 -6.58 25.58 -10.62
C ALA A 205 -7.47 24.49 -10.00
N THR A 206 -7.59 23.34 -10.69
CA THR A 206 -8.32 22.17 -10.18
C THR A 206 -7.72 21.67 -8.86
N LEU A 207 -6.38 21.52 -8.81
CA LEU A 207 -5.67 21.07 -7.61
C LEU A 207 -5.85 22.03 -6.44
N THR A 208 -5.80 23.35 -6.70
CA THR A 208 -6.07 24.39 -5.71
C THR A 208 -7.51 24.28 -5.18
N ARG A 209 -8.49 24.12 -6.07
CA ARG A 209 -9.89 23.97 -5.68
C ARG A 209 -10.10 22.73 -4.80
N VAL A 210 -9.56 21.57 -5.22
CA VAL A 210 -9.64 20.32 -4.44
C VAL A 210 -9.00 20.51 -3.05
N TYR A 211 -7.81 21.12 -3.01
CA TYR A 211 -7.12 21.41 -1.75
C TYR A 211 -7.94 22.31 -0.81
N ARG A 212 -8.60 23.35 -1.34
CA ARG A 212 -9.38 24.32 -0.56
C ARG A 212 -10.73 23.77 -0.08
N THR A 213 -11.26 22.73 -0.72
CA THR A 213 -12.58 22.17 -0.37
C THR A 213 -12.60 21.48 1.01
N HIS A 214 -11.46 21.13 1.59
CA HIS A 214 -11.24 20.57 2.94
C HIS A 214 -12.04 19.29 3.28
N SER A 215 -12.80 18.75 2.31
CA SER A 215 -13.70 17.60 2.51
C SER A 215 -13.08 16.25 2.13
N TYR A 216 -11.84 16.24 1.68
CA TYR A 216 -11.18 15.04 1.19
C TYR A 216 -10.29 14.39 2.25
N PRO A 217 -10.18 13.04 2.25
CA PRO A 217 -9.27 12.30 3.10
C PRO A 217 -7.80 12.66 2.86
N ASP A 218 -6.96 12.41 3.86
CA ASP A 218 -5.53 12.76 3.87
C ASP A 218 -4.73 12.24 2.65
N TYR A 219 -5.11 11.13 2.04
CA TYR A 219 -4.43 10.60 0.85
C TYR A 219 -4.59 11.47 -0.42
N PHE A 220 -5.57 12.39 -0.44
CA PHE A 220 -5.64 13.42 -1.48
C PHE A 220 -4.49 14.42 -1.36
N PHE A 221 -4.01 14.72 -0.16
CA PHE A 221 -2.85 15.59 0.02
C PHE A 221 -1.57 14.98 -0.55
N GLN A 222 -1.43 13.64 -0.49
CA GLN A 222 -0.33 12.94 -1.17
C GLN A 222 -0.43 13.09 -2.70
N ALA A 223 -1.63 12.94 -3.26
CA ALA A 223 -1.87 13.11 -4.68
C ALA A 223 -1.59 14.54 -5.15
N ILE A 224 -2.04 15.54 -4.39
CA ILE A 224 -1.77 16.95 -4.66
C ILE A 224 -0.28 17.23 -4.54
N ALA A 225 0.39 16.78 -3.45
CA ALA A 225 1.82 17.00 -3.26
C ALA A 225 2.68 16.40 -4.39
N GLY A 226 2.25 15.27 -4.97
CA GLY A 226 2.96 14.59 -6.05
C GLY A 226 2.63 15.09 -7.46
N ASN A 227 1.57 15.88 -7.65
CA ASN A 227 1.18 16.32 -8.99
C ASN A 227 2.09 17.44 -9.48
N PRO A 228 2.70 17.32 -10.70
CA PRO A 228 3.65 18.31 -11.22
C PRO A 228 3.03 19.69 -11.48
N HIS A 229 1.72 19.80 -11.60
CA HIS A 229 1.02 21.08 -11.79
C HIS A 229 0.50 21.69 -10.49
N THR A 230 0.86 21.14 -9.33
CA THR A 230 0.47 21.73 -8.04
C THR A 230 1.17 23.08 -7.87
N PRO A 231 0.40 24.17 -7.63
CA PRO A 231 0.99 25.48 -7.44
C PRO A 231 1.97 25.50 -6.25
N PRO A 232 3.12 26.20 -6.36
CA PRO A 232 4.14 26.24 -5.33
C PRO A 232 3.62 26.73 -3.96
N GLU A 233 2.63 27.63 -3.96
CA GLU A 233 1.98 28.11 -2.73
C GLU A 233 1.20 26.99 -2.01
N ILE A 234 0.52 26.12 -2.76
CA ILE A 234 -0.18 24.96 -2.18
C ILE A 234 0.82 23.95 -1.61
N ILE A 235 1.95 23.73 -2.31
CA ILE A 235 3.03 22.89 -1.80
C ILE A 235 3.58 23.45 -0.49
N ARG A 236 3.80 24.78 -0.38
CA ARG A 236 4.27 25.42 0.85
C ARG A 236 3.28 25.26 1.99
N GLU A 237 1.99 25.46 1.72
CA GLU A 237 0.94 25.27 2.72
C GLU A 237 0.88 23.82 3.21
N LEU A 238 0.94 22.85 2.29
CA LEU A 238 0.97 21.42 2.63
C LEU A 238 2.21 21.06 3.44
N TYR A 239 3.36 21.62 3.09
CA TYR A 239 4.62 21.36 3.78
C TYR A 239 4.65 21.89 5.21
N THR A 240 3.96 22.99 5.48
CA THR A 240 3.88 23.62 6.81
C THR A 240 2.78 23.06 7.71
N ARG A 241 1.87 22.22 7.17
CA ARG A 241 0.82 21.58 7.97
C ARG A 241 1.41 20.68 9.06
N PRO A 242 0.73 20.57 10.21
CA PRO A 242 1.08 19.54 11.20
C PRO A 242 1.17 18.17 10.52
N ARG A 243 2.28 17.45 10.73
CA ARG A 243 2.55 16.18 10.06
C ARG A 243 1.72 15.05 10.68
N THR A 244 0.43 15.05 10.44
CA THR A 244 -0.46 13.92 10.74
C THR A 244 -0.37 12.83 9.68
N ILE A 245 0.15 13.21 8.48
CA ILE A 245 0.27 12.32 7.32
C ILE A 245 1.72 11.88 7.22
N THR A 246 1.97 10.60 7.45
CA THR A 246 3.29 9.99 7.23
C THR A 246 3.59 9.88 5.74
N GLY A 247 4.86 10.12 5.36
CA GLY A 247 5.33 9.88 3.99
C GLY A 247 5.06 11.00 2.98
N LEU A 248 4.60 12.19 3.38
CA LEU A 248 4.44 13.31 2.45
C LEU A 248 5.78 13.77 1.84
N ASP A 249 6.89 13.63 2.56
CA ASP A 249 8.20 14.08 2.10
C ASP A 249 8.63 13.38 0.79
N ILE A 250 8.20 12.13 0.55
CA ILE A 250 8.50 11.43 -0.71
C ILE A 250 7.85 12.13 -1.92
N TRP A 251 6.61 12.62 -1.74
CA TRP A 251 5.88 13.31 -2.80
C TRP A 251 6.45 14.68 -3.08
N PHE A 252 6.82 15.44 -2.05
CA PHE A 252 7.52 16.71 -2.21
C PHE A 252 8.89 16.53 -2.86
N ALA A 253 9.66 15.54 -2.44
CA ALA A 253 10.98 15.28 -2.99
C ALA A 253 10.95 14.96 -4.49
N GLY A 254 9.95 14.20 -4.96
CA GLY A 254 9.80 13.79 -6.36
C GLY A 254 9.10 14.83 -7.25
N ASN A 255 8.39 15.80 -6.69
CA ASN A 255 7.61 16.74 -7.47
C ASN A 255 8.48 17.88 -8.05
N PRO A 256 8.53 18.05 -9.40
CA PRO A 256 9.30 19.11 -10.03
C PRO A 256 8.83 20.53 -9.68
N ALA A 257 7.57 20.69 -9.27
CA ALA A 257 7.02 21.97 -8.85
C ALA A 257 7.37 22.34 -7.39
N THR A 258 8.04 21.45 -6.66
CA THR A 258 8.41 21.71 -5.27
C THR A 258 9.41 22.86 -5.17
N PRO A 259 9.11 23.91 -4.36
CA PRO A 259 10.00 25.02 -4.16
C PRO A 259 11.38 24.61 -3.68
N ARG A 260 12.41 25.26 -4.21
CA ARG A 260 13.82 24.95 -3.95
C ARG A 260 14.18 24.90 -2.48
N ASP A 261 13.68 25.82 -1.67
CA ASP A 261 13.92 25.90 -0.24
C ASP A 261 13.37 24.66 0.53
N ILE A 262 12.26 24.08 0.05
CA ILE A 262 11.71 22.84 0.57
C ILE A 262 12.60 21.65 0.19
N LEU A 263 13.02 21.55 -1.09
CA LEU A 263 13.95 20.51 -1.52
C LEU A 263 15.28 20.57 -0.80
N ASP A 264 15.80 21.79 -0.57
CA ASP A 264 17.03 22.01 0.19
C ASP A 264 16.89 21.54 1.65
N ARG A 265 15.74 21.83 2.29
CA ARG A 265 15.44 21.33 3.63
C ARG A 265 15.34 19.79 3.64
N ILE A 266 14.59 19.18 2.71
CA ILE A 266 14.45 17.72 2.61
C ILE A 266 15.82 17.08 2.43
N SER A 267 16.67 17.59 1.52
CA SER A 267 18.00 17.06 1.25
C SER A 267 18.93 17.11 2.47
N LYS A 268 18.74 18.12 3.35
CA LYS A 268 19.54 18.32 4.57
C LYS A 268 19.02 17.53 5.77
N THR A 269 17.75 17.13 5.79
CA THR A 269 17.14 16.56 6.99
C THR A 269 16.69 15.09 6.82
N SER A 270 16.34 14.68 5.60
CA SER A 270 15.84 13.33 5.37
C SER A 270 16.96 12.29 5.43
N LYS A 271 16.67 11.17 6.09
CA LYS A 271 17.52 9.97 6.16
C LYS A 271 16.84 8.76 5.51
N GLU A 272 15.63 8.90 5.04
CA GLU A 272 14.80 7.83 4.50
C GLU A 272 15.17 7.56 3.03
N ALA A 273 15.53 6.31 2.71
CA ALA A 273 15.91 5.89 1.37
C ALA A 273 14.88 6.27 0.31
N PHE A 274 13.58 6.07 0.60
CA PHE A 274 12.51 6.40 -0.34
C PHE A 274 12.41 7.90 -0.66
N VAL A 275 12.60 8.75 0.33
CA VAL A 275 12.59 10.20 0.16
C VAL A 275 13.81 10.66 -0.64
N ILE A 276 14.99 10.12 -0.31
CA ILE A 276 16.22 10.43 -1.06
C ILE A 276 16.09 9.94 -2.50
N ASN A 277 15.60 8.73 -2.76
CA ASN A 277 15.39 8.22 -4.11
C ASN A 277 14.41 9.07 -4.92
N ALA A 278 13.34 9.55 -4.31
CA ALA A 278 12.43 10.48 -4.96
C ALA A 278 13.13 11.81 -5.33
N LEU A 279 13.97 12.33 -4.43
CA LEU A 279 14.76 13.53 -4.69
C LEU A 279 15.78 13.30 -5.82
N LEU A 280 16.43 12.12 -5.89
CA LEU A 280 17.37 11.78 -6.95
C LEU A 280 16.73 11.65 -8.33
N GLN A 281 15.41 11.46 -8.39
CA GLN A 281 14.62 11.42 -9.63
C GLN A 281 14.04 12.78 -10.00
N ASN A 282 14.12 13.78 -9.11
CA ASN A 282 13.56 15.09 -9.36
C ASN A 282 14.36 15.82 -10.46
N PRO A 283 13.71 16.32 -11.54
CA PRO A 283 14.40 16.97 -12.65
C PRO A 283 15.12 18.27 -12.25
N VAL A 284 14.79 18.88 -11.11
CA VAL A 284 15.48 20.08 -10.59
C VAL A 284 16.64 19.74 -9.65
N LEU A 285 17.01 18.46 -9.54
CA LEU A 285 18.17 18.02 -8.78
C LEU A 285 19.45 18.63 -9.33
N ASP A 286 20.25 19.21 -8.44
CA ASP A 286 21.57 19.75 -8.78
C ASP A 286 22.66 19.22 -7.82
N CYS A 287 23.90 19.63 -8.05
CA CYS A 287 25.04 19.20 -7.25
C CYS A 287 24.89 19.56 -5.77
N ALA A 288 24.28 20.70 -5.41
CA ALA A 288 24.11 21.13 -4.04
C ALA A 288 23.13 20.20 -3.28
N LEU A 289 21.96 19.94 -3.87
CA LEU A 289 20.99 18.97 -3.31
C LEU A 289 21.58 17.57 -3.19
N LEU A 290 22.30 17.12 -4.22
CA LEU A 290 22.97 15.81 -4.22
C LEU A 290 23.99 15.70 -3.09
N LYS A 291 24.83 16.73 -2.91
CA LYS A 291 25.84 16.76 -1.82
C LYS A 291 25.19 16.73 -0.43
N HIS A 292 24.08 17.47 -0.24
CA HIS A 292 23.35 17.44 1.03
C HIS A 292 22.77 16.05 1.28
N ALA A 293 22.07 15.46 0.31
CA ALA A 293 21.51 14.12 0.40
C ALA A 293 22.60 13.07 0.73
N ALA A 294 23.74 13.13 0.03
CA ALA A 294 24.86 12.21 0.24
C ALA A 294 25.48 12.31 1.66
N ARG A 295 25.49 13.50 2.27
CA ARG A 295 26.02 13.68 3.65
C ARG A 295 25.09 13.10 4.70
N ASN A 296 23.79 13.18 4.49
CA ASN A 296 22.77 12.81 5.48
C ASN A 296 22.33 11.36 5.33
N TYR A 297 22.34 10.83 4.12
CA TYR A 297 21.98 9.45 3.87
C TYR A 297 23.07 8.50 4.35
N LYS A 298 22.68 7.57 5.21
CA LYS A 298 23.54 6.45 5.63
C LYS A 298 22.81 5.16 5.28
N PRO A 299 23.38 4.34 4.38
CA PRO A 299 22.81 3.03 4.09
C PRO A 299 22.68 2.20 5.37
N ALA A 300 21.59 1.46 5.48
CA ALA A 300 21.44 0.49 6.56
C ALA A 300 22.57 -0.55 6.43
N THR A 301 23.32 -0.77 7.52
CA THR A 301 24.42 -1.74 7.54
C THR A 301 23.87 -3.13 7.21
N GLY A 302 24.28 -3.68 6.07
CA GLY A 302 23.92 -5.04 5.67
C GLY A 302 22.71 -5.18 4.75
N ASP A 303 22.17 -4.10 4.21
CA ASP A 303 21.15 -4.18 3.17
C ASP A 303 21.79 -4.22 1.77
N PRO A 304 21.92 -5.40 1.14
CA PRO A 304 22.50 -5.55 -0.21
C PRO A 304 21.59 -4.97 -1.30
N GLY A 305 20.36 -4.58 -0.97
CA GLY A 305 19.37 -4.00 -1.88
C GLY A 305 19.30 -2.47 -1.86
N ASP A 306 20.17 -1.80 -1.09
CA ASP A 306 20.18 -0.34 -1.02
C ASP A 306 20.87 0.31 -2.23
N TYR A 307 20.08 0.53 -3.26
CA TYR A 307 20.54 1.19 -4.48
C TYR A 307 20.71 2.71 -4.34
N THR A 308 20.31 3.32 -3.23
CA THR A 308 20.32 4.79 -3.04
C THR A 308 21.75 5.33 -3.04
N ALA A 309 22.65 4.68 -2.28
CA ALA A 309 24.05 5.06 -2.25
C ALA A 309 24.74 4.93 -3.61
N ALA A 310 24.49 3.83 -4.31
CA ALA A 310 25.01 3.60 -5.67
C ALA A 310 24.51 4.67 -6.65
N ARG A 311 23.22 5.04 -6.57
CA ARG A 311 22.64 6.09 -7.42
C ARG A 311 23.21 7.47 -7.14
N ILE A 312 23.50 7.80 -5.88
CA ILE A 312 24.18 9.05 -5.52
C ILE A 312 25.57 9.12 -6.20
N GLU A 313 26.36 8.04 -6.13
CA GLU A 313 27.69 8.00 -6.76
C GLU A 313 27.61 8.05 -8.28
N GLU A 314 26.64 7.42 -8.90
CA GLU A 314 26.39 7.47 -10.34
C GLU A 314 26.08 8.89 -10.85
N LEU A 315 25.25 9.64 -10.10
CA LEU A 315 24.84 10.99 -10.50
C LEU A 315 25.90 12.06 -10.24
N ARG A 316 26.83 11.81 -9.30
CA ARG A 316 27.84 12.79 -8.88
C ARG A 316 28.72 13.33 -10.02
N PRO A 317 29.34 12.52 -10.88
CA PRO A 317 30.16 13.03 -11.97
C PRO A 317 29.37 13.86 -12.97
N THR A 318 28.10 13.51 -13.23
CA THR A 318 27.25 14.22 -14.20
C THR A 318 26.82 15.57 -13.67
N LEU A 319 26.35 15.64 -12.43
CA LEU A 319 25.77 16.84 -11.83
C LEU A 319 26.83 17.81 -11.27
N CYS A 320 27.99 17.27 -10.81
CA CYS A 320 29.00 18.06 -10.12
C CYS A 320 30.29 18.31 -10.92
N SER A 321 30.34 17.92 -12.20
CA SER A 321 31.54 18.11 -13.06
C SER A 321 31.88 19.56 -13.37
N LYS A 322 30.92 20.49 -13.25
CA LYS A 322 31.09 21.90 -13.59
C LYS A 322 31.50 22.80 -12.40
N GLU A 323 31.61 22.24 -11.20
CA GLU A 323 32.13 23.03 -10.08
C GLU A 323 33.65 23.12 -10.14
N PRO A 324 34.25 24.32 -10.01
CA PRO A 324 35.69 24.46 -9.86
C PRO A 324 36.14 23.64 -8.63
N ARG A 325 37.16 22.82 -8.79
CA ARG A 325 37.78 22.11 -7.67
C ARG A 325 38.34 23.17 -6.69
N ALA A 326 37.69 23.30 -5.52
CA ALA A 326 38.12 24.17 -4.46
C ALA A 326 39.41 23.64 -3.82
#